data_be416e7e1a45e310b3710dac839b3366
#
_entry.id   be416e7e1a45e310b3710dac839b3366
#
_cell.length_a   1.000
_cell.length_b   1.000
_cell.length_c   1.000
_cell.angle_alpha   90.00
_cell.angle_beta   90.00
_cell.angle_gamma   90.00
#
_symmetry.space_group_name_H-M   'P 1'
#
loop_
_entity.id
_entity.type
_entity.pdbx_description
1 polymer ?
#
loop_
_entity_poly.entity_id
_entity_poly.type
_entity_poly.pdbx_seq_one_letter_code
_entity_poly.pdbx_strand_id
1 'polypeptide(L)'
;MKKFTLVCLATLIASASFGQKSMTLLKNATPSDKAPSKEVRMNARKSLASVREQLKANRVAVRKDFTPTVTTSITEPPAGEEHLNTILRSDYYYNIWGYIINGTNKAGLGNYVMTDDAIYLRDPFSGFPSRTYLKLDKTADNEYVAHLPQAIYEEEYEGTTYQYYATKLRINDEGTTFIPDTLDDNTIDQDVRFVLDEDTLKAVDLDGEKIIGLTDNTYAWYGYGDFNYVLYDNPYTGNTVPDGATIEKWSLNGSELVNVAFVDNDVYVQDPVLGESGYWLKGAISGNKATFSGMQYMGVNGDYTTHEFFLPATYTTYLDDEGKTQYTYTMADDIVFNYDKDAKKLTSAGDSTAFTFNGAPDEIYWITCYNDPVLKKFVEVAATPADPVITTLTAYDEQYGAGFQFELPAVDVDGNFIDPSKLYYNIYFDGSEEPETLSPDDYQNLTEEMTNVPYDFSDNYDFLCGGTTHTFYFYVAEYNNIGVSQTYTGGGETHRSNIVWATNPTSIKGVSSDSKSVKSVNYYDLSGRQVSAPAQGLYIKTITYTDGSKKNVKRMAK
;
A
#
# COMPACT_ATOMS: atom_id res chain seq x y z
N MET A 1 -24.47 -2.79 -20.07
CA MET A 1 -23.03 -2.68 -20.37
C MET A 1 -22.41 -1.37 -19.88
N LYS A 2 -22.96 -0.16 -20.14
CA LYS A 2 -22.36 1.11 -19.67
C LYS A 2 -22.23 1.26 -18.14
N LYS A 3 -23.13 0.69 -17.35
CA LYS A 3 -23.08 0.77 -15.87
C LYS A 3 -22.02 -0.17 -15.26
N PHE A 4 -21.70 -1.29 -15.91
CA PHE A 4 -20.71 -2.24 -15.44
C PHE A 4 -19.27 -1.69 -15.65
N THR A 5 -19.05 -0.98 -16.75
CA THR A 5 -17.78 -0.35 -17.07
C THR A 5 -17.45 0.80 -16.08
N LEU A 6 -18.47 1.52 -15.58
CA LEU A 6 -18.29 2.60 -14.62
C LEU A 6 -17.89 2.09 -13.22
N VAL A 7 -18.44 0.95 -12.79
CA VAL A 7 -18.10 0.33 -11.50
C VAL A 7 -16.68 -0.24 -11.53
N CYS A 8 -16.26 -0.84 -12.65
CA CYS A 8 -14.87 -1.29 -12.83
C CYS A 8 -13.88 -0.11 -12.88
N LEU A 9 -14.28 1.03 -13.47
CA LEU A 9 -13.46 2.23 -13.51
C LEU A 9 -13.27 2.84 -12.11
N ALA A 10 -14.32 2.88 -11.29
CA ALA A 10 -14.23 3.38 -9.92
C ALA A 10 -13.33 2.53 -9.02
N THR A 11 -13.31 1.21 -9.23
CA THR A 11 -12.43 0.28 -8.50
C THR A 11 -10.98 0.36 -8.97
N LEU A 12 -10.73 0.62 -10.24
CA LEU A 12 -9.38 0.83 -10.78
C LEU A 12 -8.78 2.17 -10.33
N ILE A 13 -9.60 3.21 -10.24
CA ILE A 13 -9.17 4.51 -9.71
C ILE A 13 -8.75 4.40 -8.25
N ALA A 14 -9.43 3.56 -7.46
CA ALA A 14 -9.07 3.30 -6.06
C ALA A 14 -7.76 2.51 -5.92
N SER A 15 -7.35 1.72 -6.92
CA SER A 15 -6.10 0.94 -6.88
C SER A 15 -4.91 1.63 -7.55
N ALA A 16 -5.13 2.61 -8.42
CA ALA A 16 -4.07 3.44 -9.01
C ALA A 16 -3.72 4.66 -8.16
N SER A 17 -4.58 5.06 -7.23
CA SER A 17 -4.28 6.04 -6.20
C SER A 17 -3.72 5.29 -4.99
N PHE A 18 -2.41 5.16 -4.91
CA PHE A 18 -1.73 4.74 -3.69
C PHE A 18 -2.37 5.47 -2.48
N GLY A 19 -3.00 4.73 -1.58
CA GLY A 19 -3.44 5.21 -0.28
C GLY A 19 -4.79 5.91 -0.19
N GLN A 20 -5.51 6.19 -1.27
CA GLN A 20 -6.82 6.82 -1.14
C GLN A 20 -7.97 5.81 -1.12
N LYS A 21 -8.15 5.14 0.00
CA LYS A 21 -9.48 4.61 0.34
C LYS A 21 -10.41 5.81 0.51
N SER A 22 -11.41 5.91 -0.38
CA SER A 22 -12.50 6.87 -0.19
C SER A 22 -13.14 6.63 1.17
N MET A 23 -13.09 7.61 2.04
CA MET A 23 -13.40 7.53 3.46
C MET A 23 -14.88 7.42 3.78
N THR A 24 -15.74 7.51 2.78
CA THR A 24 -17.17 7.18 2.92
C THR A 24 -17.39 5.70 3.23
N LEU A 25 -16.42 4.83 2.94
CA LEU A 25 -16.44 3.41 3.29
C LEU A 25 -15.96 3.12 4.72
N LEU A 26 -15.21 4.04 5.35
CA LEU A 26 -14.67 3.85 6.69
C LEU A 26 -15.67 4.20 7.81
N LYS A 27 -16.78 4.87 7.50
CA LYS A 27 -17.84 5.07 8.51
C LYS A 27 -18.42 3.77 9.06
N ASN A 28 -18.23 2.64 8.38
CA ASN A 28 -18.78 1.33 8.76
C ASN A 28 -17.82 0.16 8.48
N ALA A 29 -16.54 0.40 8.21
CA ALA A 29 -15.62 -0.69 7.95
C ALA A 29 -14.86 -1.02 9.24
N THR A 30 -15.14 -2.18 9.80
CA THR A 30 -14.08 -3.00 10.37
C THR A 30 -12.94 -3.03 9.36
N PRO A 31 -11.65 -2.93 9.78
CA PRO A 31 -10.55 -3.15 8.86
C PRO A 31 -10.87 -4.41 8.06
N SER A 32 -11.08 -4.28 6.77
CA SER A 32 -11.39 -5.43 5.94
C SER A 32 -10.08 -6.16 5.70
N ASP A 33 -9.84 -7.17 6.51
CA ASP A 33 -8.72 -8.12 6.43
C ASP A 33 -8.76 -8.97 5.14
N LYS A 34 -9.38 -8.48 4.09
CA LYS A 34 -9.43 -9.18 2.81
C LYS A 34 -8.40 -8.60 1.87
N ALA A 35 -7.39 -9.43 1.59
CA ALA A 35 -6.51 -9.21 0.44
C ALA A 35 -7.32 -8.82 -0.81
N PRO A 36 -6.77 -7.96 -1.68
CA PRO A 36 -7.43 -7.60 -2.94
C PRO A 36 -7.86 -8.86 -3.69
N SER A 37 -9.09 -8.87 -4.20
CA SER A 37 -9.58 -10.02 -4.95
C SER A 37 -8.67 -10.31 -6.16
N LYS A 38 -8.59 -11.59 -6.57
CA LYS A 38 -7.89 -12.00 -7.80
C LYS A 38 -8.22 -11.09 -8.99
N GLU A 39 -9.48 -10.66 -9.08
CA GLU A 39 -10.00 -9.77 -10.13
C GLU A 39 -9.38 -8.36 -10.06
N VAL A 40 -9.17 -7.82 -8.86
CA VAL A 40 -8.54 -6.50 -8.65
C VAL A 40 -7.06 -6.54 -9.05
N ARG A 41 -6.32 -7.59 -8.69
CA ARG A 41 -4.92 -7.77 -9.11
C ARG A 41 -4.78 -7.97 -10.61
N MET A 42 -5.62 -8.82 -11.20
CA MET A 42 -5.67 -9.04 -12.66
C MET A 42 -5.92 -7.74 -13.41
N ASN A 43 -6.87 -6.95 -12.92
CA ASN A 43 -7.21 -5.67 -13.54
C ASN A 43 -6.09 -4.65 -13.37
N ALA A 44 -5.38 -4.63 -12.23
CA ALA A 44 -4.21 -3.77 -12.02
C ALA A 44 -3.04 -4.17 -12.94
N ARG A 45 -2.69 -5.45 -13.04
CA ARG A 45 -1.64 -5.93 -13.97
C ARG A 45 -2.00 -5.69 -15.44
N LYS A 46 -3.24 -5.97 -15.84
CA LYS A 46 -3.70 -5.67 -17.21
C LYS A 46 -3.78 -4.19 -17.48
N SER A 47 -4.16 -3.36 -16.49
CA SER A 47 -4.25 -1.92 -16.70
C SER A 47 -2.88 -1.28 -16.88
N LEU A 48 -1.89 -1.62 -16.07
CA LEU A 48 -0.53 -1.09 -16.22
C LEU A 48 0.10 -1.52 -17.57
N ALA A 49 0.03 -2.80 -17.91
CA ALA A 49 0.55 -3.29 -19.19
C ALA A 49 -0.24 -2.73 -20.39
N SER A 50 -1.60 -2.68 -20.31
CA SER A 50 -2.41 -2.16 -21.40
C SER A 50 -2.36 -0.64 -21.51
N VAL A 51 -2.21 0.09 -20.40
CA VAL A 51 -1.95 1.54 -20.42
C VAL A 51 -0.60 1.82 -21.05
N ARG A 52 0.44 1.06 -20.72
CA ARG A 52 1.76 1.20 -21.38
C ARG A 52 1.71 0.89 -22.88
N GLU A 53 1.01 -0.17 -23.29
CA GLU A 53 0.83 -0.48 -24.73
C GLU A 53 -0.02 0.56 -25.48
N GLN A 54 -1.06 1.08 -24.86
CA GLN A 54 -1.87 2.15 -25.44
C GLN A 54 -1.14 3.48 -25.47
N LEU A 55 -0.34 3.80 -24.44
CA LEU A 55 0.53 4.97 -24.43
C LEU A 55 1.63 4.86 -25.47
N LYS A 56 2.18 3.65 -25.72
CA LYS A 56 3.08 3.41 -26.85
C LYS A 56 2.40 3.61 -28.22
N ALA A 57 1.11 3.27 -28.33
CA ALA A 57 0.35 3.43 -29.57
C ALA A 57 -0.04 4.89 -29.85
N ASN A 58 -0.23 5.70 -28.81
CA ASN A 58 -0.61 7.12 -28.90
C ASN A 58 0.62 8.08 -28.96
N ARG A 59 1.80 7.58 -29.31
CA ARG A 59 3.00 8.41 -29.44
C ARG A 59 2.77 9.53 -30.44
N VAL A 60 2.53 10.72 -29.93
CA VAL A 60 2.66 11.93 -30.73
C VAL A 60 4.14 12.08 -31.05
N ALA A 61 4.49 12.21 -32.35
CA ALA A 61 5.86 12.44 -32.78
C ALA A 61 6.34 13.77 -32.17
N VAL A 62 7.16 13.70 -31.12
CA VAL A 62 7.68 14.88 -30.45
C VAL A 62 8.76 15.53 -31.31
N ARG A 63 8.71 16.85 -31.31
CA ARG A 63 9.68 17.67 -32.01
C ARG A 63 11.06 17.57 -31.35
N LYS A 64 12.12 17.66 -32.17
CA LYS A 64 13.54 17.60 -31.78
C LYS A 64 13.98 18.73 -30.81
N ASP A 65 13.13 19.71 -30.57
CA ASP A 65 13.47 20.96 -29.87
C ASP A 65 13.06 20.97 -28.40
N PHE A 66 12.54 19.84 -27.90
CA PHE A 66 12.12 19.70 -26.50
C PHE A 66 13.34 19.32 -25.65
N THR A 67 13.98 20.32 -25.08
CA THR A 67 15.17 20.13 -24.25
C THR A 67 14.83 20.42 -22.79
N PRO A 68 14.98 19.45 -21.87
CA PRO A 68 14.77 19.68 -20.45
C PRO A 68 15.67 20.79 -19.91
N THR A 69 15.13 21.68 -19.11
CA THR A 69 15.89 22.73 -18.41
C THR A 69 16.60 22.16 -17.18
N VAL A 70 16.02 21.15 -16.56
CA VAL A 70 16.59 20.37 -15.45
C VAL A 70 16.60 18.92 -15.87
N THR A 71 17.79 18.34 -16.07
CA THR A 71 17.99 16.98 -16.59
C THR A 71 18.13 15.93 -15.51
N THR A 72 18.31 16.34 -14.25
CA THR A 72 18.41 15.45 -13.08
C THR A 72 17.45 15.91 -12.02
N SER A 73 16.69 14.99 -11.46
CA SER A 73 15.74 15.28 -10.38
C SER A 73 16.42 15.88 -9.16
N ILE A 74 15.84 16.92 -8.58
CA ILE A 74 16.32 17.56 -7.37
C ILE A 74 15.78 16.73 -6.19
N THR A 75 16.65 15.93 -5.57
CA THR A 75 16.28 15.01 -4.47
C THR A 75 16.59 15.59 -3.09
N GLU A 76 17.60 16.46 -3.00
CA GLU A 76 18.00 17.09 -1.74
C GLU A 76 17.38 18.49 -1.62
N PRO A 77 16.93 18.88 -0.43
CA PRO A 77 16.40 20.23 -0.24
C PRO A 77 17.51 21.27 -0.49
N PRO A 78 17.24 22.33 -1.27
CA PRO A 78 18.17 23.42 -1.42
C PRO A 78 18.33 24.18 -0.09
N ALA A 79 19.45 24.88 0.08
CA ALA A 79 19.63 25.76 1.23
C ALA A 79 18.67 26.96 1.15
N GLY A 80 17.77 27.07 2.11
CA GLY A 80 16.74 28.11 2.19
C GLY A 80 15.89 27.94 3.43
N GLU A 81 14.83 28.70 3.55
CA GLU A 81 13.82 28.52 4.58
C GLU A 81 12.94 27.34 4.20
N GLU A 82 12.98 26.25 4.99
CA GLU A 82 12.18 25.05 4.75
C GLU A 82 10.86 25.16 5.52
N HIS A 83 9.75 25.00 4.79
CA HIS A 83 8.40 24.99 5.32
C HIS A 83 7.86 23.57 5.22
N LEU A 84 7.81 22.88 6.34
CA LEU A 84 7.38 21.49 6.42
C LEU A 84 5.85 21.39 6.47
N ASN A 85 5.31 20.43 5.72
CA ASN A 85 3.89 20.05 5.79
C ASN A 85 2.91 21.20 5.49
N THR A 86 3.22 22.03 4.51
CA THR A 86 2.57 23.32 4.33
C THR A 86 2.00 23.54 2.94
N ILE A 87 2.15 22.62 2.00
CA ILE A 87 1.59 22.77 0.66
C ILE A 87 0.23 22.11 0.57
N LEU A 88 -0.76 22.85 0.15
CA LEU A 88 -2.05 22.36 -0.30
C LEU A 88 -2.15 22.45 -1.82
N ARG A 89 -2.47 21.35 -2.46
CA ARG A 89 -2.73 21.28 -3.90
C ARG A 89 -4.20 21.02 -4.12
N SER A 90 -4.84 21.78 -4.98
CA SER A 90 -6.29 21.79 -5.07
C SER A 90 -6.85 20.86 -6.14
N ASP A 91 -6.34 20.86 -7.34
CA ASP A 91 -6.91 20.10 -8.45
C ASP A 91 -5.84 19.27 -9.15
N TYR A 92 -6.25 18.11 -9.66
CA TYR A 92 -5.41 17.31 -10.53
C TYR A 92 -6.23 16.71 -11.66
N TYR A 93 -5.55 16.42 -12.77
CA TYR A 93 -6.10 15.77 -13.93
C TYR A 93 -5.31 14.52 -14.26
N TYR A 94 -5.94 13.52 -14.82
CA TYR A 94 -5.26 12.36 -15.31
C TYR A 94 -5.97 11.78 -16.52
N ASN A 95 -5.20 11.11 -17.39
CA ASN A 95 -5.73 10.43 -18.57
C ASN A 95 -5.75 8.93 -18.32
N ILE A 96 -6.93 8.34 -18.41
CA ILE A 96 -7.10 6.88 -18.40
C ILE A 96 -7.83 6.47 -19.66
N TRP A 97 -7.21 5.62 -20.46
CA TRP A 97 -7.80 5.03 -21.66
C TRP A 97 -8.41 6.03 -22.65
N GLY A 98 -7.74 7.14 -22.86
CA GLY A 98 -8.21 8.18 -23.78
C GLY A 98 -9.32 9.06 -23.22
N TYR A 99 -9.52 9.08 -21.91
CA TYR A 99 -10.43 10.01 -21.24
C TYR A 99 -9.67 10.86 -20.24
N ILE A 100 -9.86 12.15 -20.31
CA ILE A 100 -9.37 13.09 -19.30
C ILE A 100 -10.36 13.09 -18.14
N ILE A 101 -9.87 12.79 -16.95
CA ILE A 101 -10.65 12.77 -15.73
C ILE A 101 -10.11 13.87 -14.83
N ASN A 102 -10.99 14.77 -14.42
CA ASN A 102 -10.68 15.77 -13.41
C ASN A 102 -10.93 15.17 -12.02
N GLY A 103 -9.87 15.07 -11.22
CA GLY A 103 -9.95 14.69 -9.82
C GLY A 103 -10.03 15.95 -8.95
N THR A 104 -11.19 16.50 -8.82
CA THR A 104 -11.41 17.75 -8.08
C THR A 104 -11.02 17.68 -6.60
N ASN A 105 -10.42 18.74 -6.10
CA ASN A 105 -10.26 19.07 -4.67
C ASN A 105 -9.62 17.98 -3.81
N LYS A 106 -8.47 17.46 -4.23
CA LYS A 106 -7.64 16.71 -3.29
C LYS A 106 -6.55 17.61 -2.75
N ALA A 107 -6.78 18.11 -1.55
CA ALA A 107 -5.73 18.70 -0.76
C ALA A 107 -4.65 17.64 -0.53
N GLY A 108 -3.41 17.95 -0.86
CA GLY A 108 -2.25 17.18 -0.53
C GLY A 108 -1.33 18.03 0.33
N LEU A 109 -0.80 17.46 1.40
CA LEU A 109 0.23 18.12 2.18
C LEU A 109 1.61 17.80 1.60
N GLY A 110 2.50 18.75 1.61
CA GLY A 110 3.87 18.59 1.14
C GLY A 110 4.80 19.55 1.86
N ASN A 111 5.99 19.70 1.33
CA ASN A 111 6.98 20.63 1.83
C ASN A 111 7.35 21.61 0.72
N TYR A 112 7.80 22.79 1.08
CA TYR A 112 8.46 23.67 0.14
C TYR A 112 9.67 24.33 0.79
N VAL A 113 10.61 24.75 -0.05
CA VAL A 113 11.77 25.53 0.38
C VAL A 113 11.75 26.85 -0.35
N MET A 114 11.86 27.95 0.41
CA MET A 114 11.96 29.29 -0.13
C MET A 114 13.39 29.79 0.00
N THR A 115 13.93 30.31 -1.10
CA THR A 115 15.22 30.98 -1.17
C THR A 115 15.03 32.42 -1.64
N ASP A 116 16.09 33.21 -1.64
CA ASP A 116 16.02 34.58 -2.21
C ASP A 116 15.63 34.58 -3.70
N ASP A 117 15.98 33.49 -4.43
CA ASP A 117 15.91 33.42 -5.89
C ASP A 117 14.81 32.47 -6.40
N ALA A 118 14.24 31.59 -5.55
CA ALA A 118 13.33 30.56 -6.04
C ALA A 118 12.43 29.98 -4.94
N ILE A 119 11.35 29.33 -5.37
CA ILE A 119 10.56 28.40 -4.57
C ILE A 119 10.80 26.98 -5.12
N TYR A 120 10.95 26.00 -4.24
CA TYR A 120 11.08 24.59 -4.56
C TYR A 120 9.92 23.84 -3.92
N LEU A 121 9.07 23.23 -4.75
CA LEU A 121 7.90 22.47 -4.31
C LEU A 121 8.25 20.98 -4.28
N ARG A 122 8.24 20.35 -3.10
CA ARG A 122 8.43 18.91 -2.97
C ARG A 122 7.16 18.18 -3.34
N ASP A 123 7.31 17.01 -3.98
CA ASP A 123 6.18 16.19 -4.44
C ASP A 123 5.14 17.02 -5.21
N PRO A 124 5.55 17.68 -6.32
CA PRO A 124 4.73 18.71 -6.97
C PRO A 124 3.43 18.17 -7.57
N PHE A 125 3.28 16.84 -7.67
CA PHE A 125 2.09 16.21 -8.23
C PHE A 125 1.28 15.50 -7.16
N SER A 126 0.01 15.85 -7.03
CA SER A 126 -0.94 15.22 -6.15
C SER A 126 -1.09 13.73 -6.46
N GLY A 127 -0.91 12.87 -5.44
CA GLY A 127 -1.01 11.42 -5.63
C GLY A 127 0.20 10.77 -6.31
N PHE A 128 1.30 11.50 -6.48
CA PHE A 128 2.56 10.97 -7.00
C PHE A 128 3.75 11.38 -6.11
N PRO A 129 4.12 10.60 -5.10
CA PRO A 129 5.20 10.92 -4.16
C PRO A 129 6.56 10.69 -4.82
N SER A 130 7.00 11.66 -5.64
CA SER A 130 8.28 11.60 -6.33
C SER A 130 9.48 11.76 -5.41
N ARG A 131 9.28 12.36 -4.23
CA ARG A 131 10.32 12.76 -3.26
C ARG A 131 11.36 13.73 -3.82
N THR A 132 10.96 14.48 -4.84
CA THR A 132 11.82 15.45 -5.55
C THR A 132 11.16 16.82 -5.58
N TYR A 133 11.89 17.81 -6.06
CA TYR A 133 11.45 19.21 -6.06
C TYR A 133 11.26 19.73 -7.48
N LEU A 134 10.16 20.46 -7.67
CA LEU A 134 9.94 21.34 -8.82
C LEU A 134 10.46 22.74 -8.45
N LYS A 135 11.35 23.29 -9.27
CA LYS A 135 11.93 24.62 -9.06
C LYS A 135 11.11 25.68 -9.81
N LEU A 136 10.84 26.78 -9.11
CA LEU A 136 10.24 28.00 -9.67
C LEU A 136 11.21 29.16 -9.44
N ASP A 137 11.75 29.73 -10.48
CA ASP A 137 12.69 30.85 -10.39
C ASP A 137 11.95 32.17 -10.14
N LYS A 138 12.43 32.99 -9.22
CA LYS A 138 11.87 34.30 -8.92
C LYS A 138 12.23 35.28 -10.04
N THR A 139 11.24 35.93 -10.62
CA THR A 139 11.41 36.93 -11.70
C THR A 139 11.15 38.34 -11.25
N ALA A 140 10.28 38.53 -10.25
CA ALA A 140 9.99 39.79 -9.60
C ALA A 140 9.45 39.53 -8.18
N ASP A 141 9.09 40.58 -7.45
CA ASP A 141 8.43 40.41 -6.16
C ASP A 141 7.11 39.67 -6.34
N ASN A 142 6.96 38.53 -5.66
CA ASN A 142 5.81 37.63 -5.73
C ASN A 142 5.55 37.01 -7.11
N GLU A 143 6.47 37.10 -8.06
CA GLU A 143 6.38 36.48 -9.38
C GLU A 143 7.46 35.42 -9.57
N TYR A 144 7.03 34.25 -10.05
CA TYR A 144 7.90 33.09 -10.24
C TYR A 144 7.63 32.43 -11.59
N VAL A 145 8.61 31.73 -12.11
CA VAL A 145 8.49 30.96 -13.35
C VAL A 145 9.05 29.56 -13.17
N ALA A 146 8.26 28.56 -13.49
CA ALA A 146 8.75 27.22 -13.71
C ALA A 146 9.21 27.09 -15.16
N HIS A 147 10.50 27.01 -15.39
CA HIS A 147 11.09 26.72 -16.70
C HIS A 147 11.07 25.21 -16.92
N LEU A 148 10.07 24.73 -17.64
CA LEU A 148 9.89 23.31 -17.93
C LEU A 148 10.55 22.90 -19.27
N PRO A 149 10.75 21.61 -19.56
CA PRO A 149 10.54 20.47 -18.67
C PRO A 149 11.62 20.35 -17.59
N GLN A 150 11.22 19.90 -16.40
CA GLN A 150 12.14 19.59 -15.31
C GLN A 150 12.05 18.12 -14.94
N ALA A 151 13.18 17.43 -14.80
CA ALA A 151 13.23 16.06 -14.32
C ALA A 151 12.69 15.96 -12.90
N ILE A 152 11.73 15.07 -12.70
CA ILE A 152 11.04 14.87 -11.41
C ILE A 152 11.29 13.48 -10.84
N TYR A 153 11.33 12.43 -11.70
CA TYR A 153 11.40 11.06 -11.23
C TYR A 153 12.08 10.17 -12.26
N GLU A 154 12.75 9.13 -11.78
CA GLU A 154 13.38 8.12 -12.61
C GLU A 154 12.95 6.73 -12.15
N GLU A 155 12.61 5.87 -13.07
CA GLU A 155 12.21 4.50 -12.84
C GLU A 155 12.93 3.55 -13.79
N GLU A 156 13.44 2.44 -13.29
CA GLU A 156 13.93 1.36 -14.11
C GLU A 156 12.85 0.28 -14.26
N TYR A 157 12.48 -0.03 -15.50
CA TYR A 157 11.49 -1.05 -15.81
C TYR A 157 11.94 -1.89 -17.01
N GLU A 158 11.99 -3.20 -16.83
CA GLU A 158 12.44 -4.17 -17.86
C GLU A 158 13.79 -3.79 -18.48
N GLY A 159 14.74 -3.31 -17.65
CA GLY A 159 16.08 -2.89 -18.10
C GLY A 159 16.10 -1.59 -18.92
N THR A 160 15.01 -0.83 -18.90
CA THR A 160 14.91 0.49 -19.54
C THR A 160 14.67 1.55 -18.48
N THR A 161 15.53 2.57 -18.45
CA THR A 161 15.37 3.72 -17.57
C THR A 161 14.37 4.72 -18.17
N TYR A 162 13.32 5.01 -17.45
CA TYR A 162 12.32 6.02 -17.78
C TYR A 162 12.52 7.25 -16.91
N GLN A 163 12.88 8.36 -17.52
CA GLN A 163 12.94 9.65 -16.83
C GLN A 163 11.64 10.40 -17.05
N TYR A 164 11.02 10.83 -15.96
CA TYR A 164 9.78 11.60 -15.96
C TYR A 164 10.07 13.08 -15.74
N TYR A 165 9.41 13.91 -16.54
CA TYR A 165 9.56 15.36 -16.51
C TYR A 165 8.24 16.04 -16.20
N ALA A 166 8.28 17.05 -15.33
CA ALA A 166 7.21 18.04 -15.25
C ALA A 166 7.20 18.82 -16.56
N THR A 167 6.06 18.88 -17.23
CA THR A 167 5.91 19.42 -18.57
C THR A 167 4.63 20.23 -18.67
N LYS A 168 4.65 21.39 -19.32
CA LYS A 168 3.44 22.14 -19.61
C LYS A 168 2.68 21.46 -20.74
N LEU A 169 1.44 21.06 -20.45
CA LEU A 169 0.57 20.33 -21.36
C LEU A 169 -0.72 21.11 -21.62
N ARG A 170 -1.30 20.89 -22.79
CA ARG A 170 -2.65 21.32 -23.12
C ARG A 170 -3.53 20.17 -23.58
N ILE A 171 -4.83 20.33 -23.48
CA ILE A 171 -5.78 19.37 -24.06
C ILE A 171 -5.69 19.43 -25.59
N ASN A 172 -5.67 18.25 -26.24
CA ASN A 172 -5.72 18.19 -27.70
C ASN A 172 -7.08 18.65 -28.25
N ASP A 173 -7.16 18.92 -29.54
CA ASP A 173 -8.36 19.46 -30.18
C ASP A 173 -9.56 18.50 -30.11
N GLU A 174 -9.32 17.19 -29.96
CA GLU A 174 -10.37 16.18 -29.76
C GLU A 174 -10.85 16.06 -28.31
N GLY A 175 -10.20 16.72 -27.36
CA GLY A 175 -10.55 16.66 -25.93
C GLY A 175 -10.25 15.29 -25.28
N THR A 176 -9.38 14.49 -25.85
CA THR A 176 -9.17 13.09 -25.45
C THR A 176 -7.86 12.84 -24.73
N THR A 177 -6.85 13.71 -24.91
CA THR A 177 -5.54 13.57 -24.28
C THR A 177 -4.86 14.92 -24.10
N PHE A 178 -3.82 14.94 -23.29
CA PHE A 178 -2.93 16.08 -23.18
C PHE A 178 -1.75 15.94 -24.12
N ILE A 179 -1.27 17.04 -24.66
CA ILE A 179 -0.09 17.15 -25.50
C ILE A 179 0.76 18.32 -25.03
N PRO A 180 2.08 18.39 -25.31
CA PRO A 180 2.89 19.55 -24.97
C PRO A 180 2.28 20.85 -25.51
N ASP A 181 2.25 21.89 -24.65
CA ASP A 181 1.72 23.20 -25.06
C ASP A 181 2.62 23.86 -26.11
N THR A 182 2.02 24.58 -27.04
CA THR A 182 2.72 25.24 -28.15
C THR A 182 2.18 26.66 -28.36
N LEU A 183 3.07 27.57 -28.73
CA LEU A 183 2.72 28.88 -29.23
C LEU A 183 2.11 28.84 -30.65
N ASP A 184 1.56 29.95 -31.11
CA ASP A 184 0.91 30.08 -32.43
C ASP A 184 1.83 29.71 -33.62
N ASP A 185 3.13 29.88 -33.47
CA ASP A 185 4.13 29.49 -34.47
C ASP A 185 4.53 28.00 -34.35
N ASN A 186 3.85 27.24 -33.47
CA ASN A 186 4.15 25.87 -33.11
C ASN A 186 5.48 25.67 -32.35
N THR A 187 6.09 26.70 -31.81
CA THR A 187 7.15 26.57 -30.83
C THR A 187 6.59 26.00 -29.52
N ILE A 188 7.32 25.12 -28.87
CA ILE A 188 6.91 24.56 -27.58
C ILE A 188 7.00 25.66 -26.53
N ASP A 189 5.88 25.96 -25.89
CA ASP A 189 5.80 26.89 -24.75
C ASP A 189 5.87 26.08 -23.44
N GLN A 190 6.98 26.19 -22.75
CA GLN A 190 7.23 25.41 -21.54
C GLN A 190 7.40 26.26 -20.28
N ASP A 191 7.29 27.58 -20.37
CA ASP A 191 7.29 28.43 -19.19
C ASP A 191 5.89 28.47 -18.58
N VAL A 192 5.84 28.33 -17.25
CA VAL A 192 4.62 28.50 -16.45
C VAL A 192 4.88 29.57 -15.41
N ARG A 193 4.14 30.67 -15.50
CA ARG A 193 4.22 31.78 -14.56
C ARG A 193 3.30 31.55 -13.37
N PHE A 194 3.82 31.90 -12.20
CA PHE A 194 3.11 31.85 -10.93
C PHE A 194 3.15 33.21 -10.26
N VAL A 195 2.08 33.52 -9.55
CA VAL A 195 1.98 34.70 -8.68
C VAL A 195 1.67 34.22 -7.28
N LEU A 196 2.48 34.67 -6.32
CA LEU A 196 2.22 34.44 -4.90
C LEU A 196 1.35 35.59 -4.37
N ASP A 197 0.10 35.29 -4.04
CA ASP A 197 -0.89 36.18 -3.49
C ASP A 197 -1.23 35.72 -2.07
N GLU A 198 -0.70 36.45 -1.10
CA GLU A 198 -0.69 36.05 0.32
C GLU A 198 -0.01 34.67 0.49
N ASP A 199 -0.78 33.60 0.77
CA ASP A 199 -0.34 32.23 0.95
C ASP A 199 -0.61 31.34 -0.28
N THR A 200 -1.16 31.89 -1.35
CA THR A 200 -1.58 31.14 -2.52
C THR A 200 -0.66 31.38 -3.72
N LEU A 201 0.02 30.33 -4.14
CA LEU A 201 0.84 30.32 -5.35
C LEU A 201 -0.04 29.90 -6.54
N LYS A 202 -0.45 30.86 -7.34
CA LYS A 202 -1.36 30.65 -8.49
C LYS A 202 -0.59 30.61 -9.79
N ALA A 203 -0.79 29.54 -10.56
CA ALA A 203 -0.35 29.50 -11.94
C ALA A 203 -1.27 30.39 -12.79
N VAL A 204 -0.71 31.42 -13.42
CA VAL A 204 -1.48 32.38 -14.22
C VAL A 204 -1.62 31.98 -15.69
N ASP A 205 -0.84 31.01 -16.14
CA ASP A 205 -0.85 30.48 -17.52
C ASP A 205 -1.62 29.16 -17.66
N LEU A 206 -2.23 28.68 -16.56
CA LEU A 206 -2.97 27.43 -16.53
C LEU A 206 -4.45 27.71 -16.22
N ASP A 207 -5.34 27.00 -16.91
CA ASP A 207 -6.79 27.24 -16.86
C ASP A 207 -7.63 25.95 -16.87
N GLY A 208 -7.01 24.81 -16.61
CA GLY A 208 -7.65 23.50 -16.66
C GLY A 208 -7.66 22.87 -18.04
N GLU A 209 -7.53 23.63 -19.13
CA GLU A 209 -7.17 23.14 -20.46
C GLU A 209 -5.66 23.01 -20.61
N LYS A 210 -4.92 23.78 -19.82
CA LYS A 210 -3.47 23.74 -19.68
C LYS A 210 -3.11 23.35 -18.26
N ILE A 211 -2.18 22.41 -18.12
CA ILE A 211 -1.73 21.85 -16.85
C ILE A 211 -0.20 21.70 -16.84
N ILE A 212 0.37 21.47 -15.65
CA ILE A 212 1.68 20.86 -15.52
C ILE A 212 1.44 19.36 -15.33
N GLY A 213 1.87 18.53 -16.27
CA GLY A 213 1.73 17.09 -16.22
C GLY A 213 3.08 16.38 -16.24
N LEU A 214 3.07 15.05 -16.19
CA LEU A 214 4.26 14.21 -16.31
C LEU A 214 4.37 13.65 -17.72
N THR A 215 5.55 13.76 -18.30
CA THR A 215 5.94 13.04 -19.53
C THR A 215 7.20 12.22 -19.28
N ASP A 216 7.34 11.08 -19.94
CA ASP A 216 8.57 10.31 -19.89
C ASP A 216 9.57 10.77 -20.97
N ASN A 217 10.78 10.19 -20.98
CA ASN A 217 11.82 10.45 -21.97
C ASN A 217 11.47 9.92 -23.37
N THR A 218 10.38 9.18 -23.53
CA THR A 218 9.77 8.80 -24.81
C THR A 218 8.56 9.67 -25.16
N TYR A 219 8.27 10.66 -24.31
CA TYR A 219 7.17 11.62 -24.41
C TYR A 219 5.77 11.00 -24.32
N ALA A 220 5.66 9.85 -23.70
CA ALA A 220 4.37 9.34 -23.27
C ALA A 220 3.92 10.13 -22.03
N TRP A 221 2.64 10.51 -22.02
CA TRP A 221 2.06 11.25 -20.91
C TRP A 221 1.41 10.30 -19.89
N TYR A 222 1.69 10.53 -18.59
CA TYR A 222 1.23 9.64 -17.51
C TYR A 222 0.15 10.24 -16.60
N GLY A 223 -0.46 11.32 -16.98
CA GLY A 223 -1.76 11.61 -16.44
C GLY A 223 -1.87 12.35 -15.12
N TYR A 224 -0.81 12.91 -14.60
CA TYR A 224 -0.89 13.73 -13.40
C TYR A 224 -0.72 15.19 -13.75
N GLY A 225 -1.48 16.05 -13.11
CA GLY A 225 -1.29 17.47 -13.26
C GLY A 225 -1.86 18.22 -12.07
N ASP A 226 -1.08 19.13 -11.53
CA ASP A 226 -1.47 20.11 -10.52
C ASP A 226 -1.16 21.50 -11.08
N PHE A 227 -2.04 22.44 -10.84
CA PHE A 227 -1.87 23.79 -11.35
C PHE A 227 -2.15 24.89 -10.34
N ASN A 228 -2.62 24.54 -9.15
CA ASN A 228 -2.76 25.46 -8.04
C ASN A 228 -2.11 24.91 -6.78
N TYR A 229 -1.42 25.79 -6.05
CA TYR A 229 -0.78 25.47 -4.79
C TYR A 229 -1.16 26.52 -3.76
N VAL A 230 -1.52 26.07 -2.56
CA VAL A 230 -1.65 26.95 -1.40
C VAL A 230 -0.47 26.67 -0.48
N LEU A 231 0.31 27.69 -0.19
CA LEU A 231 1.45 27.64 0.71
C LEU A 231 1.04 28.29 2.04
N TYR A 232 1.15 27.56 3.12
CA TYR A 232 0.87 28.09 4.45
C TYR A 232 1.77 27.40 5.49
N ASP A 233 2.03 28.06 6.59
CA ASP A 233 2.77 27.47 7.70
C ASP A 233 1.86 26.53 8.48
N ASN A 234 2.41 25.36 8.88
CA ASN A 234 1.68 24.43 9.70
C ASN A 234 1.34 25.06 11.06
N PRO A 235 0.06 25.30 11.39
CA PRO A 235 -0.34 25.93 12.63
C PRO A 235 -0.29 24.98 13.83
N TYR A 236 -0.05 23.68 13.58
CA TYR A 236 -0.15 22.66 14.61
C TYR A 236 1.23 22.30 15.16
N THR A 237 1.30 22.12 16.47
CA THR A 237 2.50 21.68 17.18
C THR A 237 2.17 20.43 17.99
N GLY A 238 2.92 19.36 17.75
CA GLY A 238 2.80 18.11 18.50
C GLY A 238 3.69 18.08 19.74
N ASN A 239 3.45 17.10 20.60
CA ASN A 239 4.30 16.86 21.75
C ASN A 239 5.55 16.08 21.34
N THR A 240 6.66 16.37 21.96
CA THR A 240 7.90 15.62 21.84
C THR A 240 8.30 15.07 23.21
N VAL A 241 8.93 13.92 23.22
CA VAL A 241 9.50 13.38 24.46
C VAL A 241 10.72 14.22 24.86
N PRO A 242 10.87 14.58 26.15
CA PRO A 242 12.03 15.36 26.61
C PRO A 242 13.36 14.64 26.35
N ASP A 243 14.40 15.42 26.05
CA ASP A 243 15.75 14.91 25.83
C ASP A 243 16.27 14.09 27.03
N GLY A 244 16.88 12.95 26.72
CA GLY A 244 17.44 12.05 27.74
C GLY A 244 16.41 11.16 28.44
N ALA A 245 15.13 11.20 28.05
CA ALA A 245 14.13 10.28 28.57
C ALA A 245 14.45 8.82 28.21
N THR A 246 14.14 7.91 29.13
CA THR A 246 14.26 6.48 28.87
C THR A 246 13.06 6.01 28.06
N ILE A 247 13.31 5.53 26.85
CA ILE A 247 12.27 4.95 25.98
C ILE A 247 12.21 3.44 26.21
N GLU A 248 11.02 2.93 26.48
CA GLU A 248 10.74 1.52 26.66
C GLU A 248 9.80 1.03 25.55
N LYS A 249 9.98 -0.20 25.07
CA LYS A 249 9.01 -0.84 24.16
C LYS A 249 7.80 -1.38 24.92
N TRP A 250 6.61 -1.09 24.41
CA TRP A 250 5.34 -1.55 24.97
C TRP A 250 4.49 -2.16 23.84
N SER A 251 3.63 -3.10 24.18
CA SER A 251 2.59 -3.59 23.26
C SER A 251 1.30 -2.78 23.46
N LEU A 252 0.68 -2.40 22.35
CA LEU A 252 -0.67 -1.85 22.29
C LEU A 252 -1.63 -2.97 21.85
N ASN A 253 -2.61 -3.28 22.70
CA ASN A 253 -3.59 -4.37 22.54
C ASN A 253 -2.98 -5.77 22.27
N GLY A 254 -1.68 -5.96 22.55
CA GLY A 254 -1.00 -7.21 22.21
C GLY A 254 -0.91 -7.49 20.72
N SER A 255 -0.94 -6.45 19.88
CA SER A 255 -0.88 -6.55 18.43
C SER A 255 0.19 -5.67 17.80
N GLU A 256 0.59 -4.61 18.47
CA GLU A 256 1.56 -3.65 17.96
C GLU A 256 2.58 -3.25 19.01
N LEU A 257 3.81 -2.95 18.57
CA LEU A 257 4.85 -2.36 19.41
C LEU A 257 4.83 -0.84 19.26
N VAL A 258 4.80 -0.16 20.40
CA VAL A 258 4.94 1.29 20.50
C VAL A 258 6.04 1.64 21.48
N ASN A 259 6.71 2.76 21.25
CA ASN A 259 7.65 3.30 22.22
C ASN A 259 6.88 4.12 23.26
N VAL A 260 7.25 3.95 24.53
CA VAL A 260 6.65 4.67 25.66
C VAL A 260 7.76 5.25 26.54
N ALA A 261 7.59 6.47 26.98
CA ALA A 261 8.47 7.11 27.96
C ALA A 261 7.67 7.66 29.14
N PHE A 262 8.25 7.58 30.32
CA PHE A 262 7.71 8.19 31.55
C PHE A 262 8.68 9.25 32.03
N VAL A 263 8.20 10.49 32.13
CA VAL A 263 9.00 11.64 32.58
C VAL A 263 8.19 12.39 33.63
N ASP A 264 8.69 12.45 34.85
CA ASP A 264 8.01 13.03 36.01
C ASP A 264 6.58 12.46 36.22
N ASN A 265 5.57 13.26 35.98
CA ASN A 265 4.16 12.88 36.07
C ASN A 265 3.49 12.75 34.68
N ASP A 266 4.29 12.64 33.64
CA ASP A 266 3.77 12.49 32.27
C ASP A 266 4.15 11.13 31.71
N VAL A 267 3.29 10.61 30.86
CA VAL A 267 3.54 9.45 30.01
C VAL A 267 3.43 9.88 28.54
N TYR A 268 4.40 9.45 27.76
CA TYR A 268 4.46 9.70 26.33
C TYR A 268 4.34 8.37 25.60
N VAL A 269 3.45 8.30 24.61
CA VAL A 269 3.26 7.14 23.75
C VAL A 269 3.55 7.59 22.33
N GLN A 270 4.53 6.96 21.68
CA GLN A 270 4.82 7.24 20.28
C GLN A 270 3.61 6.90 19.43
N ASP A 271 3.40 7.70 18.39
CA ASP A 271 2.31 7.48 17.45
C ASP A 271 2.43 6.09 16.79
N PRO A 272 1.44 5.21 16.97
CA PRO A 272 1.45 3.88 16.36
C PRO A 272 1.27 3.91 14.84
N VAL A 273 0.76 5.01 14.27
CA VAL A 273 0.52 5.15 12.83
C VAL A 273 1.73 5.71 12.11
N LEU A 274 2.24 6.86 12.58
CA LEU A 274 3.36 7.58 11.96
C LEU A 274 4.73 7.11 12.47
N GLY A 275 4.76 6.40 13.60
CA GLY A 275 6.00 5.88 14.15
C GLY A 275 7.02 6.98 14.44
N GLU A 276 8.24 6.79 13.97
CA GLU A 276 9.34 7.73 14.24
C GLU A 276 9.20 9.09 13.54
N SER A 277 8.36 9.18 12.52
CA SER A 277 8.12 10.42 11.77
C SER A 277 7.08 11.34 12.41
N GLY A 278 6.35 10.84 13.42
CA GLY A 278 5.28 11.57 14.10
C GLY A 278 5.70 12.21 15.43
N TYR A 279 4.72 12.83 16.08
CA TYR A 279 4.84 13.34 17.42
C TYR A 279 4.43 12.25 18.45
N TRP A 280 4.47 12.62 19.72
CA TRP A 280 4.13 11.74 20.82
C TRP A 280 2.80 12.13 21.44
N LEU A 281 1.96 11.14 21.70
CA LEU A 281 0.78 11.31 22.51
C LEU A 281 1.19 11.51 23.96
N LYS A 282 0.77 12.61 24.59
CA LYS A 282 1.11 12.94 25.97
C LYS A 282 -0.09 12.72 26.89
N GLY A 283 0.14 11.97 27.97
CA GLY A 283 -0.83 11.79 29.06
C GLY A 283 -0.28 12.26 30.39
N ALA A 284 -1.15 12.79 31.23
CA ALA A 284 -0.81 13.20 32.58
C ALA A 284 -1.11 12.08 33.59
N ILE A 285 -0.17 11.81 34.52
CA ILE A 285 -0.28 10.79 35.56
C ILE A 285 -0.66 11.45 36.90
N SER A 286 -1.73 10.96 37.50
CA SER A 286 -2.15 11.32 38.85
C SER A 286 -2.50 10.06 39.65
N GLY A 287 -1.69 9.73 40.64
CA GLY A 287 -1.82 8.51 41.42
C GLY A 287 -1.65 7.25 40.59
N ASN A 288 -2.72 6.48 40.43
CA ASN A 288 -2.77 5.28 39.59
C ASN A 288 -3.61 5.48 38.31
N LYS A 289 -3.74 6.71 37.85
CA LYS A 289 -4.44 7.07 36.63
C LYS A 289 -3.51 7.80 35.68
N ALA A 290 -3.67 7.52 34.39
CA ALA A 290 -3.09 8.30 33.30
C ALA A 290 -4.23 8.81 32.41
N THR A 291 -4.23 10.11 32.13
CA THR A 291 -5.29 10.76 31.32
C THR A 291 -4.67 11.35 30.07
N PHE A 292 -5.18 10.98 28.90
CA PHE A 292 -4.79 11.53 27.62
C PHE A 292 -5.95 12.39 27.08
N SER A 293 -5.67 13.67 26.90
CA SER A 293 -6.64 14.61 26.32
C SER A 293 -6.67 14.50 24.81
N GLY A 294 -7.82 14.77 24.22
CA GLY A 294 -8.00 14.82 22.77
C GLY A 294 -7.34 16.01 22.09
N MET A 295 -7.46 16.06 20.78
CA MET A 295 -6.93 17.12 19.90
C MET A 295 -5.41 17.28 20.01
N GLN A 296 -4.67 16.20 20.24
CA GLN A 296 -3.23 16.24 20.17
C GLN A 296 -2.78 16.01 18.73
N TYR A 297 -2.00 16.93 18.21
CA TYR A 297 -1.43 16.84 16.88
C TYR A 297 -0.33 15.79 16.82
N MET A 298 -0.44 14.88 15.87
CA MET A 298 0.43 13.72 15.73
C MET A 298 1.40 13.82 14.54
N GLY A 299 1.17 14.76 13.63
CA GLY A 299 2.02 14.94 12.45
C GLY A 299 1.22 14.98 11.15
N VAL A 300 1.91 14.71 10.05
CA VAL A 300 1.32 14.57 8.72
C VAL A 300 1.35 13.11 8.31
N ASN A 301 0.19 12.56 8.02
CA ASN A 301 0.06 11.25 7.42
C ASN A 301 0.15 11.37 5.90
N GLY A 302 1.29 10.99 5.32
CA GLY A 302 1.57 11.09 3.89
C GLY A 302 0.67 10.19 3.04
N ASP A 303 0.28 9.03 3.55
CA ASP A 303 -0.60 8.10 2.83
C ASP A 303 -2.01 8.65 2.67
N TYR A 304 -2.48 9.41 3.66
CA TYR A 304 -3.78 10.08 3.64
C TYR A 304 -3.70 11.55 3.25
N THR A 305 -2.49 12.07 3.05
CA THR A 305 -2.24 13.48 2.69
C THR A 305 -2.98 14.48 3.58
N THR A 306 -2.94 14.24 4.91
CA THR A 306 -3.69 15.00 5.90
C THR A 306 -2.93 15.18 7.21
N HIS A 307 -3.30 16.21 7.97
CA HIS A 307 -2.86 16.32 9.35
C HIS A 307 -3.54 15.25 10.20
N GLU A 308 -2.75 14.59 11.04
CA GLU A 308 -3.24 13.56 11.94
C GLU A 308 -3.38 14.09 13.36
N PHE A 309 -4.50 13.72 14.00
CA PHE A 309 -4.80 14.06 15.38
C PHE A 309 -5.23 12.82 16.17
N PHE A 310 -4.77 12.77 17.41
CA PHE A 310 -5.36 11.86 18.38
C PHE A 310 -6.68 12.42 18.91
N LEU A 311 -7.73 11.60 18.83
CA LEU A 311 -9.05 11.89 19.38
C LEU A 311 -9.54 10.69 20.18
N PRO A 312 -9.71 10.80 21.52
CA PRO A 312 -10.35 9.74 22.28
C PRO A 312 -11.82 9.60 21.91
N ALA A 313 -12.35 8.40 22.02
CA ALA A 313 -13.75 8.14 21.73
C ALA A 313 -14.34 7.12 22.69
N THR A 314 -15.66 7.10 22.77
CA THR A 314 -16.44 5.96 23.24
C THR A 314 -17.12 5.29 22.06
N TYR A 315 -17.49 4.01 22.18
CA TYR A 315 -18.19 3.32 21.12
C TYR A 315 -19.39 2.53 21.62
N THR A 316 -20.32 2.28 20.70
CA THR A 316 -21.42 1.31 20.87
C THR A 316 -21.36 0.31 19.73
N THR A 317 -21.84 -0.90 19.96
CA THR A 317 -21.89 -1.95 18.95
C THR A 317 -23.31 -2.25 18.52
N TYR A 318 -23.49 -2.62 17.25
CA TYR A 318 -24.72 -3.18 16.72
C TYR A 318 -24.39 -4.28 15.71
N LEU A 319 -25.36 -5.13 15.41
CA LEU A 319 -25.20 -6.13 14.36
C LEU A 319 -25.79 -5.57 13.05
N ASP A 320 -25.06 -5.74 11.96
CA ASP A 320 -25.58 -5.46 10.62
C ASP A 320 -26.53 -6.55 10.11
N ASP A 321 -27.05 -6.38 8.91
CA ASP A 321 -27.98 -7.33 8.29
C ASP A 321 -27.35 -8.71 8.03
N GLU A 322 -26.02 -8.81 8.01
CA GLU A 322 -25.27 -10.06 7.87
C GLU A 322 -24.91 -10.69 9.23
N GLY A 323 -25.26 -10.04 10.34
CA GLY A 323 -24.97 -10.47 11.71
C GLY A 323 -23.54 -10.17 12.14
N LYS A 324 -22.83 -9.28 11.46
CA LYS A 324 -21.48 -8.81 11.84
C LYS A 324 -21.59 -7.66 12.83
N THR A 325 -20.70 -7.66 13.81
CA THR A 325 -20.60 -6.55 14.77
C THR A 325 -20.06 -5.31 14.06
N GLN A 326 -20.79 -4.22 14.18
CA GLN A 326 -20.43 -2.89 13.71
C GLN A 326 -20.26 -1.96 14.91
N TYR A 327 -19.50 -0.88 14.72
CA TYR A 327 -19.14 0.08 15.75
C TYR A 327 -19.62 1.48 15.36
N THR A 328 -20.17 2.20 16.33
CA THR A 328 -20.46 3.63 16.21
C THR A 328 -19.66 4.37 17.27
N TYR A 329 -18.83 5.31 16.85
CA TYR A 329 -17.95 6.06 17.73
C TYR A 329 -18.49 7.46 18.02
N THR A 330 -18.28 7.90 19.28
CA THR A 330 -18.58 9.26 19.73
C THR A 330 -17.32 9.84 20.33
N MET A 331 -16.87 10.99 19.84
CA MET A 331 -15.68 11.66 20.36
C MET A 331 -15.85 12.03 21.82
N ALA A 332 -14.77 11.91 22.58
CA ALA A 332 -14.66 12.29 23.97
C ALA A 332 -13.55 13.34 24.15
N ASP A 333 -13.61 14.11 25.22
CA ASP A 333 -12.60 15.11 25.53
C ASP A 333 -11.27 14.47 25.98
N ASP A 334 -11.37 13.35 26.69
CA ASP A 334 -10.24 12.59 27.19
C ASP A 334 -10.52 11.08 27.27
N ILE A 335 -9.44 10.31 27.48
CA ILE A 335 -9.50 8.90 27.85
C ILE A 335 -8.60 8.67 29.07
N VAL A 336 -9.15 7.94 30.05
CA VAL A 336 -8.48 7.63 31.31
C VAL A 336 -8.05 6.18 31.34
N PHE A 337 -6.83 5.92 31.77
CA PHE A 337 -6.30 4.59 32.02
C PHE A 337 -6.06 4.34 33.49
N ASN A 338 -6.28 3.12 33.94
CA ASN A 338 -5.75 2.60 35.19
C ASN A 338 -4.27 2.24 34.94
N TYR A 339 -3.36 2.85 35.70
CA TYR A 339 -1.92 2.60 35.61
C TYR A 339 -1.47 1.69 36.75
N ASP A 340 -1.17 0.44 36.42
CA ASP A 340 -0.50 -0.51 37.29
C ASP A 340 1.01 -0.36 37.12
N LYS A 341 1.65 0.28 38.11
CA LYS A 341 3.10 0.57 38.07
C LYS A 341 3.94 -0.70 38.24
N ASP A 342 3.45 -1.68 38.98
CA ASP A 342 4.17 -2.92 39.26
C ASP A 342 4.11 -3.85 38.05
N ALA A 343 2.95 -3.98 37.45
CA ALA A 343 2.76 -4.76 36.23
C ALA A 343 3.21 -4.03 34.95
N LYS A 344 3.63 -2.75 35.06
CA LYS A 344 3.96 -1.90 33.90
C LYS A 344 2.86 -1.96 32.85
N LYS A 345 1.63 -1.62 33.23
CA LYS A 345 0.44 -1.77 32.40
C LYS A 345 -0.50 -0.57 32.55
N LEU A 346 -0.98 -0.08 31.40
CA LEU A 346 -2.08 0.88 31.29
C LEU A 346 -3.28 0.16 30.68
N THR A 347 -4.43 0.24 31.34
CA THR A 347 -5.68 -0.36 30.84
C THR A 347 -6.75 0.72 30.84
N SER A 348 -7.49 0.90 29.76
CA SER A 348 -8.58 1.88 29.71
C SER A 348 -9.52 1.70 30.91
N ALA A 349 -9.91 2.81 31.54
CA ALA A 349 -10.67 2.80 32.81
C ALA A 349 -12.18 2.69 32.59
N GLY A 350 -12.66 2.92 31.38
CA GLY A 350 -14.08 2.81 31.00
C GLY A 350 -14.31 1.62 30.08
N ASP A 351 -15.54 1.16 30.02
CA ASP A 351 -15.97 0.19 29.02
C ASP A 351 -16.27 0.91 27.71
N SER A 352 -15.98 0.25 26.58
CA SER A 352 -16.26 0.77 25.25
C SER A 352 -15.56 2.12 24.97
N THR A 353 -14.28 2.21 25.29
CA THR A 353 -13.42 3.35 25.01
C THR A 353 -12.49 3.05 23.83
N ALA A 354 -12.03 4.08 23.14
CA ALA A 354 -11.16 3.90 22.00
C ALA A 354 -10.08 4.98 21.91
N PHE A 355 -8.88 4.55 21.52
CA PHE A 355 -7.83 5.40 20.93
C PHE A 355 -8.12 5.53 19.47
N THR A 356 -8.32 6.75 18.97
CA THR A 356 -8.55 6.97 17.55
C THR A 356 -7.60 8.02 17.01
N PHE A 357 -7.09 7.75 15.82
CA PHE A 357 -6.22 8.64 15.07
C PHE A 357 -6.96 9.05 13.81
N ASN A 358 -7.03 10.35 13.56
CA ASN A 358 -7.95 10.91 12.59
C ASN A 358 -7.26 12.02 11.80
N GLY A 359 -7.57 12.13 10.52
CA GLY A 359 -7.19 13.26 9.70
C GLY A 359 -8.05 14.48 10.01
N ALA A 360 -7.52 15.66 9.86
CA ALA A 360 -8.07 17.02 9.98
C ALA A 360 -9.22 17.22 11.00
N PRO A 361 -9.13 18.16 11.95
CA PRO A 361 -10.12 18.29 13.03
C PRO A 361 -11.52 18.70 12.57
N ASP A 362 -11.65 19.34 11.39
CA ASP A 362 -12.94 19.79 10.85
C ASP A 362 -13.69 18.69 10.09
N GLU A 363 -12.97 17.75 9.51
CA GLU A 363 -13.51 16.56 8.87
C GLU A 363 -12.86 15.34 9.50
N ILE A 364 -13.58 14.67 10.39
CA ILE A 364 -13.06 13.51 11.11
C ILE A 364 -12.96 12.32 10.15
N TYR A 365 -11.74 12.01 9.81
CA TYR A 365 -11.39 10.83 9.03
C TYR A 365 -10.71 9.82 9.95
N TRP A 366 -11.28 8.64 10.04
CA TRP A 366 -10.68 7.55 10.79
C TRP A 366 -9.45 7.01 10.06
N ILE A 367 -8.27 7.17 10.63
CA ILE A 367 -7.04 6.55 10.14
C ILE A 367 -6.90 5.18 10.78
N THR A 368 -6.96 5.13 12.11
CA THR A 368 -6.99 3.88 12.86
C THR A 368 -7.72 4.03 14.19
N CYS A 369 -8.09 2.90 14.78
CA CYS A 369 -8.82 2.85 16.03
C CYS A 369 -8.44 1.61 16.84
N TYR A 370 -8.15 1.82 18.12
CA TYR A 370 -7.86 0.75 19.09
C TYR A 370 -8.95 0.75 20.16
N ASN A 371 -9.84 -0.23 20.09
CA ASN A 371 -10.91 -0.40 21.06
C ASN A 371 -10.38 -0.98 22.37
N ASP A 372 -10.89 -0.47 23.50
CA ASP A 372 -10.51 -0.83 24.88
C ASP A 372 -8.99 -0.93 25.05
N PRO A 373 -8.24 0.16 24.77
CA PRO A 373 -6.82 0.10 24.62
C PRO A 373 -6.11 -0.35 25.90
N VAL A 374 -5.17 -1.28 25.69
CA VAL A 374 -4.27 -1.78 26.72
C VAL A 374 -2.84 -1.61 26.26
N LEU A 375 -2.06 -0.87 27.03
CA LEU A 375 -0.61 -0.78 26.81
C LEU A 375 0.09 -1.58 27.93
N LYS A 376 1.02 -2.44 27.56
CA LYS A 376 1.79 -3.26 28.50
C LYS A 376 3.26 -3.26 28.09
N LYS A 377 4.15 -3.09 29.09
CA LYS A 377 5.58 -3.16 28.80
C LYS A 377 5.92 -4.48 28.11
N PHE A 378 6.57 -4.36 26.96
CA PHE A 378 7.05 -5.51 26.22
C PHE A 378 8.40 -5.95 26.75
N VAL A 379 8.55 -7.25 26.94
CA VAL A 379 9.81 -7.89 27.30
C VAL A 379 10.06 -8.98 26.27
N GLU A 380 11.10 -8.79 25.49
CA GLU A 380 11.50 -9.78 24.51
C GLU A 380 12.01 -11.06 25.21
N VAL A 381 11.47 -12.19 24.82
CA VAL A 381 11.85 -13.53 25.33
C VAL A 381 12.04 -14.47 24.17
N ALA A 382 12.82 -15.55 24.39
CA ALA A 382 12.83 -16.69 23.48
C ALA A 382 11.46 -17.37 23.54
N ALA A 383 10.84 -17.57 22.38
CA ALA A 383 9.49 -18.11 22.30
C ALA A 383 9.27 -18.87 20.99
N THR A 384 8.48 -19.95 21.06
CA THR A 384 8.01 -20.66 19.87
C THR A 384 6.78 -19.93 19.34
N PRO A 385 6.77 -19.41 18.10
CA PRO A 385 5.62 -18.72 17.55
C PRO A 385 4.44 -19.69 17.36
N ALA A 386 3.22 -19.17 17.45
CA ALA A 386 2.00 -19.93 17.19
C ALA A 386 1.99 -20.45 15.74
N ASP A 387 1.23 -21.52 15.50
CA ASP A 387 1.08 -22.06 14.16
C ASP A 387 0.32 -21.08 13.24
N PRO A 388 0.71 -20.95 11.95
CA PRO A 388 -0.07 -20.24 10.95
C PRO A 388 -1.48 -20.82 10.80
N VAL A 389 -2.43 -20.01 10.34
CA VAL A 389 -3.79 -20.46 10.02
C VAL A 389 -4.06 -20.26 8.54
N ILE A 390 -4.18 -21.36 7.78
CA ILE A 390 -4.49 -21.27 6.35
C ILE A 390 -5.96 -20.90 6.16
N THR A 391 -6.23 -19.84 5.42
CA THR A 391 -7.57 -19.33 5.16
C THR A 391 -8.08 -19.68 3.76
N THR A 392 -7.21 -19.61 2.74
CA THR A 392 -7.61 -19.87 1.36
C THR A 392 -6.43 -20.39 0.54
N LEU A 393 -6.70 -21.39 -0.30
CA LEU A 393 -5.81 -21.83 -1.37
C LEU A 393 -6.61 -21.90 -2.67
N THR A 394 -6.25 -21.08 -3.66
CA THR A 394 -6.94 -21.10 -4.97
C THR A 394 -6.37 -22.17 -5.87
N ALA A 395 -7.19 -22.69 -6.78
CA ALA A 395 -6.70 -23.58 -7.84
C ALA A 395 -5.71 -22.82 -8.74
N TYR A 396 -4.66 -23.52 -9.18
CA TYR A 396 -3.68 -22.98 -10.13
C TYR A 396 -4.36 -22.62 -11.47
N ASP A 397 -3.98 -21.47 -11.99
CA ASP A 397 -4.40 -20.94 -13.28
C ASP A 397 -3.15 -20.63 -14.11
N GLU A 398 -3.10 -21.05 -15.38
CA GLU A 398 -1.92 -20.90 -16.24
C GLU A 398 -1.51 -19.41 -16.46
N GLN A 399 -2.44 -18.49 -16.31
CA GLN A 399 -2.20 -17.06 -16.53
C GLN A 399 -1.86 -16.32 -15.24
N TYR A 400 -2.37 -16.79 -14.08
CA TYR A 400 -2.36 -16.02 -12.83
C TYR A 400 -1.70 -16.75 -11.65
N GLY A 401 -1.25 -17.98 -11.85
CA GLY A 401 -0.72 -18.79 -10.75
C GLY A 401 -1.81 -19.22 -9.77
N ALA A 402 -1.41 -19.53 -8.54
CA ALA A 402 -2.31 -19.82 -7.43
C ALA A 402 -2.06 -18.86 -6.26
N GLY A 403 -3.11 -18.48 -5.55
CA GLY A 403 -3.04 -17.66 -4.36
C GLY A 403 -3.16 -18.52 -3.10
N PHE A 404 -2.21 -18.35 -2.19
CA PHE A 404 -2.14 -19.01 -0.90
C PHE A 404 -2.26 -17.95 0.20
N GLN A 405 -3.41 -17.91 0.88
CA GLN A 405 -3.70 -16.95 1.93
C GLN A 405 -3.69 -17.64 3.29
N PHE A 406 -3.04 -17.00 4.24
CA PHE A 406 -2.87 -17.49 5.60
C PHE A 406 -2.75 -16.34 6.59
N GLU A 407 -3.10 -16.61 7.85
CA GLU A 407 -2.88 -15.74 8.99
C GLU A 407 -1.57 -16.14 9.68
N LEU A 408 -0.78 -15.14 10.04
CA LEU A 408 0.42 -15.30 10.87
C LEU A 408 0.16 -14.59 12.21
N PRO A 409 -0.25 -15.28 13.26
CA PRO A 409 -0.44 -14.65 14.57
C PRO A 409 0.89 -14.15 15.14
N ALA A 410 0.98 -12.87 15.49
CA ALA A 410 2.16 -12.32 16.17
C ALA A 410 2.17 -12.66 17.67
N VAL A 411 1.94 -13.92 17.99
CA VAL A 411 1.94 -14.45 19.36
C VAL A 411 2.69 -15.77 19.43
N ASP A 412 3.15 -16.13 20.62
CA ASP A 412 3.73 -17.44 20.90
C ASP A 412 2.64 -18.52 21.10
N VAL A 413 3.08 -19.77 21.31
CA VAL A 413 2.18 -20.91 21.55
C VAL A 413 1.32 -20.76 22.82
N ASP A 414 1.69 -19.88 23.74
CA ASP A 414 0.96 -19.56 24.96
C ASP A 414 0.04 -18.33 24.78
N GLY A 415 0.01 -17.72 23.58
CA GLY A 415 -0.78 -16.55 23.25
C GLY A 415 -0.19 -15.22 23.70
N ASN A 416 1.09 -15.18 24.11
CA ASN A 416 1.76 -13.92 24.42
C ASN A 416 2.24 -13.24 23.16
N PHE A 417 2.08 -11.93 23.08
CA PHE A 417 2.56 -11.12 21.97
C PHE A 417 4.08 -11.20 21.81
N ILE A 418 4.55 -11.41 20.61
CA ILE A 418 5.97 -11.41 20.21
C ILE A 418 6.21 -10.35 19.14
N ASP A 419 7.46 -9.86 19.03
CA ASP A 419 7.84 -8.77 18.14
C ASP A 419 7.69 -9.17 16.66
N PRO A 420 6.74 -8.59 15.91
CA PRO A 420 6.55 -8.94 14.50
C PRO A 420 7.78 -8.65 13.62
N SER A 421 8.62 -7.66 13.98
CA SER A 421 9.85 -7.35 13.25
C SER A 421 10.91 -8.46 13.32
N LYS A 422 10.69 -9.45 14.18
CA LYS A 422 11.54 -10.64 14.37
C LYS A 422 10.85 -11.92 13.95
N LEU A 423 9.69 -11.81 13.34
CA LEU A 423 8.97 -12.90 12.73
C LEU A 423 9.30 -13.00 11.24
N TYR A 424 9.38 -14.23 10.79
CA TYR A 424 9.56 -14.60 9.40
C TYR A 424 8.62 -15.74 9.08
N TYR A 425 8.29 -15.94 7.82
CA TYR A 425 7.57 -17.13 7.38
C TYR A 425 8.32 -17.85 6.27
N ASN A 426 8.04 -19.14 6.14
CA ASN A 426 8.64 -20.02 5.15
C ASN A 426 7.54 -20.79 4.42
N ILE A 427 7.72 -20.97 3.14
CA ILE A 427 6.82 -21.71 2.25
C ILE A 427 7.45 -23.08 1.96
N TYR A 428 6.60 -24.11 1.84
CA TYR A 428 7.00 -25.51 1.62
C TYR A 428 6.10 -26.16 0.58
N PHE A 429 6.64 -27.10 -0.19
CA PHE A 429 5.86 -27.92 -1.12
C PHE A 429 6.05 -29.42 -0.86
N ASP A 430 5.00 -30.17 -1.15
CA ASP A 430 5.00 -31.65 -1.24
C ASP A 430 5.51 -32.40 0.00
N GLY A 431 5.25 -31.83 1.18
CA GLY A 431 5.63 -32.43 2.45
C GLY A 431 7.13 -32.31 2.79
N SER A 432 7.87 -31.45 2.06
CA SER A 432 9.26 -31.13 2.39
C SER A 432 9.34 -30.46 3.77
N GLU A 433 10.38 -30.79 4.54
CA GLU A 433 10.73 -30.07 5.78
C GLU A 433 11.70 -28.90 5.51
N GLU A 434 12.29 -28.87 4.31
CA GLU A 434 13.15 -27.77 3.85
C GLU A 434 12.27 -26.71 3.18
N PRO A 435 12.46 -25.43 3.53
CA PRO A 435 11.70 -24.35 2.92
C PRO A 435 12.06 -24.17 1.45
N GLU A 436 11.09 -23.72 0.67
CA GLU A 436 11.30 -23.30 -0.71
C GLU A 436 12.19 -22.07 -0.76
N THR A 437 13.15 -22.06 -1.69
CA THR A 437 13.95 -20.87 -1.98
C THR A 437 13.25 -20.03 -3.06
N LEU A 438 12.78 -18.87 -2.67
CA LEU A 438 12.10 -17.93 -3.56
C LEU A 438 13.16 -17.14 -4.34
N SER A 439 13.11 -17.17 -5.65
CA SER A 439 14.16 -16.65 -6.54
C SER A 439 13.69 -15.39 -7.30
N PRO A 440 14.57 -14.41 -7.54
CA PRO A 440 14.31 -13.31 -8.48
C PRO A 440 13.93 -13.75 -9.90
N ASP A 441 14.33 -14.97 -10.30
CA ASP A 441 13.95 -15.53 -11.60
C ASP A 441 12.45 -15.86 -11.68
N ASP A 442 11.83 -16.19 -10.55
CA ASP A 442 10.40 -16.53 -10.44
C ASP A 442 9.55 -15.34 -9.96
N TYR A 443 10.13 -14.43 -9.18
CA TYR A 443 9.48 -13.31 -8.51
C TYR A 443 10.24 -12.01 -8.81
N GLN A 444 9.81 -11.28 -9.83
CA GLN A 444 10.53 -10.13 -10.42
C GLN A 444 10.83 -8.96 -9.46
N ASN A 445 10.14 -8.91 -8.32
CA ASN A 445 10.34 -7.85 -7.32
C ASN A 445 11.25 -8.28 -6.17
N LEU A 446 11.77 -9.50 -6.19
CA LEU A 446 12.85 -9.92 -5.30
C LEU A 446 14.17 -9.43 -5.88
N THR A 447 15.06 -8.93 -5.01
CA THR A 447 16.42 -8.51 -5.38
C THR A 447 17.46 -9.60 -5.13
N GLU A 448 17.11 -10.61 -4.32
CA GLU A 448 17.95 -11.74 -3.95
C GLU A 448 17.10 -12.97 -3.62
N GLU A 449 17.72 -14.15 -3.57
CA GLU A 449 17.06 -15.37 -3.12
C GLU A 449 16.64 -15.27 -1.65
N MET A 450 15.42 -15.72 -1.35
CA MET A 450 14.82 -15.61 -0.03
C MET A 450 14.18 -16.91 0.43
N THR A 451 14.49 -17.37 1.65
CA THR A 451 13.80 -18.48 2.31
C THR A 451 12.97 -17.99 3.50
N ASN A 452 13.54 -17.09 4.32
CA ASN A 452 12.85 -16.50 5.46
C ASN A 452 12.24 -15.17 5.03
N VAL A 453 10.97 -15.18 4.66
CA VAL A 453 10.26 -13.97 4.25
C VAL A 453 9.93 -13.14 5.50
N PRO A 454 10.37 -11.87 5.60
CA PRO A 454 10.00 -11.01 6.74
C PRO A 454 8.49 -10.91 6.90
N TYR A 455 8.02 -10.83 8.14
CA TYR A 455 6.59 -10.79 8.48
C TYR A 455 5.81 -9.71 7.74
N ASP A 456 6.37 -8.51 7.64
CA ASP A 456 5.75 -7.33 7.01
C ASP A 456 6.15 -7.15 5.53
N PHE A 457 6.87 -8.12 4.96
CA PHE A 457 7.30 -8.03 3.56
C PHE A 457 6.10 -8.02 2.61
N SER A 458 6.06 -7.01 1.74
CA SER A 458 5.10 -6.91 0.66
C SER A 458 5.75 -6.28 -0.56
N ASP A 459 5.56 -6.90 -1.71
CA ASP A 459 5.95 -6.34 -3.01
C ASP A 459 4.74 -5.78 -3.78
N ASN A 460 3.54 -5.81 -3.18
CA ASN A 460 2.26 -5.44 -3.77
C ASN A 460 1.84 -6.26 -5.01
N TYR A 461 2.53 -7.37 -5.30
CA TYR A 461 2.26 -8.26 -6.44
C TYR A 461 2.09 -9.71 -6.01
N ASP A 462 3.18 -10.36 -5.64
CA ASP A 462 3.20 -11.77 -5.30
C ASP A 462 3.21 -12.01 -3.78
N PHE A 463 3.67 -11.04 -3.02
CA PHE A 463 3.68 -11.02 -1.57
C PHE A 463 2.81 -9.86 -1.07
N LEU A 464 1.68 -10.17 -0.46
CA LEU A 464 0.78 -9.18 0.12
C LEU A 464 0.72 -9.38 1.63
N CYS A 465 0.86 -8.28 2.37
CA CYS A 465 0.72 -8.25 3.81
C CYS A 465 -0.35 -7.21 4.21
N GLY A 466 -1.27 -7.61 5.07
CA GLY A 466 -2.30 -6.76 5.63
C GLY A 466 -2.56 -7.12 7.10
N GLY A 467 -1.73 -6.61 8.01
CA GLY A 467 -1.74 -7.01 9.41
C GLY A 467 -1.30 -8.46 9.58
N THR A 468 -2.13 -9.32 10.18
CA THR A 468 -1.84 -10.76 10.33
C THR A 468 -2.10 -11.56 9.06
N THR A 469 -2.86 -11.01 8.11
CA THR A 469 -3.23 -11.71 6.87
C THR A 469 -2.16 -11.54 5.81
N HIS A 470 -1.67 -12.66 5.31
CA HIS A 470 -0.67 -12.72 4.25
C HIS A 470 -1.22 -13.47 3.05
N THR A 471 -0.84 -13.04 1.85
CA THR A 471 -1.15 -13.77 0.62
C THR A 471 0.10 -13.91 -0.21
N PHE A 472 0.43 -15.15 -0.52
CA PHE A 472 1.53 -15.51 -1.40
C PHE A 472 0.97 -16.05 -2.71
N TYR A 473 1.39 -15.49 -3.84
CA TYR A 473 1.05 -16.00 -5.16
C TYR A 473 2.23 -16.74 -5.75
N PHE A 474 1.97 -17.95 -6.23
CA PHE A 474 3.01 -18.82 -6.75
C PHE A 474 2.64 -19.43 -8.10
N TYR A 475 3.66 -19.84 -8.85
CA TYR A 475 3.54 -20.24 -10.25
C TYR A 475 3.90 -21.71 -10.49
N VAL A 476 3.90 -22.52 -9.44
CA VAL A 476 4.10 -23.98 -9.51
C VAL A 476 2.79 -24.65 -9.88
N ALA A 477 2.73 -25.22 -11.09
CA ALA A 477 1.51 -25.85 -11.61
C ALA A 477 1.25 -27.26 -11.03
N GLU A 478 2.30 -28.01 -10.74
CA GLU A 478 2.22 -29.40 -10.29
C GLU A 478 2.77 -29.51 -8.85
N TYR A 479 1.89 -29.59 -7.89
CA TYR A 479 2.18 -29.85 -6.48
C TYR A 479 1.03 -30.63 -5.84
N ASN A 480 1.29 -31.33 -4.74
CA ASN A 480 0.25 -32.06 -3.99
C ASN A 480 -0.28 -31.22 -2.82
N ASN A 481 0.62 -30.58 -2.11
CA ASN A 481 0.29 -29.70 -1.00
C ASN A 481 1.31 -28.56 -0.89
N ILE A 482 0.88 -27.47 -0.28
CA ILE A 482 1.70 -26.30 0.06
C ILE A 482 1.60 -26.08 1.56
N GLY A 483 2.71 -25.75 2.20
CA GLY A 483 2.79 -25.52 3.63
C GLY A 483 3.37 -24.17 3.98
N VAL A 484 3.07 -23.70 5.18
CA VAL A 484 3.65 -22.48 5.76
C VAL A 484 4.01 -22.70 7.23
N SER A 485 5.13 -22.14 7.67
CA SER A 485 5.50 -22.04 9.09
C SER A 485 5.94 -20.63 9.43
N GLN A 486 5.89 -20.27 10.71
CA GLN A 486 6.51 -19.06 11.25
C GLN A 486 7.84 -19.39 11.93
N THR A 487 8.78 -18.45 11.85
CA THR A 487 10.05 -18.48 12.59
C THR A 487 10.20 -17.18 13.37
N TYR A 488 10.48 -17.28 14.65
CA TYR A 488 10.74 -16.12 15.52
C TYR A 488 12.18 -16.14 16.01
N THR A 489 12.88 -15.01 15.82
CA THR A 489 14.26 -14.82 16.30
C THR A 489 14.26 -13.74 17.37
N GLY A 490 14.00 -14.14 18.61
CA GLY A 490 13.92 -13.22 19.76
C GLY A 490 14.50 -13.87 21.02
N GLY A 491 14.86 -13.03 21.99
CA GLY A 491 15.48 -13.47 23.23
C GLY A 491 16.83 -14.19 23.07
N GLY A 492 17.48 -14.01 21.91
CA GLY A 492 18.77 -14.66 21.58
C GLY A 492 18.65 -16.06 21.01
N GLU A 493 17.46 -16.56 20.74
CA GLU A 493 17.19 -17.88 20.18
C GLU A 493 16.27 -17.80 18.97
N THR A 494 16.31 -18.82 18.12
CA THR A 494 15.42 -18.95 16.96
C THR A 494 14.55 -20.20 17.11
N HIS A 495 13.24 -20.00 17.07
CA HIS A 495 12.24 -21.07 17.18
C HIS A 495 11.29 -21.04 15.98
N ARG A 496 10.86 -22.22 15.56
CA ARG A 496 9.91 -22.40 14.44
C ARG A 496 8.62 -23.04 14.94
N SER A 497 7.48 -22.56 14.41
CA SER A 497 6.17 -23.21 14.56
C SER A 497 6.12 -24.57 13.83
N ASN A 498 5.04 -25.29 13.97
CA ASN A 498 4.75 -26.40 13.06
C ASN A 498 4.51 -25.88 11.64
N ILE A 499 4.75 -26.76 10.64
CA ILE A 499 4.35 -26.48 9.25
C ILE A 499 2.87 -26.86 9.11
N VAL A 500 2.04 -25.90 8.73
CA VAL A 500 0.62 -26.12 8.45
C VAL A 500 0.44 -26.29 6.94
N TRP A 501 -0.29 -27.34 6.54
CA TRP A 501 -0.40 -27.76 5.15
C TRP A 501 -1.79 -27.57 4.57
N ALA A 502 -1.87 -27.13 3.32
CA ALA A 502 -3.08 -27.14 2.50
C ALA A 502 -2.90 -28.08 1.31
N THR A 503 -3.91 -28.87 1.01
CA THR A 503 -3.91 -29.77 -0.16
C THR A 503 -4.32 -28.99 -1.42
N ASN A 504 -3.60 -29.24 -2.52
CA ASN A 504 -3.93 -28.63 -3.82
C ASN A 504 -5.41 -28.86 -4.19
N PRO A 505 -6.22 -27.80 -4.37
CA PRO A 505 -7.65 -27.92 -4.67
C PRO A 505 -7.94 -28.71 -5.95
N THR A 506 -6.98 -28.75 -6.90
CA THR A 506 -7.14 -29.50 -8.13
C THR A 506 -6.89 -30.99 -7.95
N SER A 507 -6.15 -31.40 -6.93
CA SER A 507 -5.93 -32.82 -6.63
C SER A 507 -7.16 -33.47 -5.99
N ILE A 508 -8.07 -32.69 -5.40
CA ILE A 508 -9.32 -33.17 -4.78
C ILE A 508 -10.45 -33.39 -5.81
N LYS A 509 -10.27 -33.05 -7.07
CA LYS A 509 -11.26 -33.34 -8.14
C LYS A 509 -11.43 -34.84 -8.43
N GLY A 510 -11.35 -35.68 -7.42
CA GLY A 510 -11.51 -37.13 -7.54
C GLY A 510 -12.13 -37.82 -6.34
N VAL A 511 -12.43 -37.12 -5.27
CA VAL A 511 -13.15 -37.73 -4.12
C VAL A 511 -14.60 -37.28 -4.16
N SER A 512 -15.37 -37.73 -5.18
CA SER A 512 -16.74 -38.08 -4.90
C SER A 512 -16.69 -39.22 -3.90
N SER A 513 -17.60 -39.24 -2.94
CA SER A 513 -17.75 -40.22 -1.86
C SER A 513 -18.01 -41.68 -2.32
N ASP A 514 -17.77 -41.99 -3.57
CA ASP A 514 -17.71 -43.32 -4.15
C ASP A 514 -16.26 -43.60 -4.53
N SER A 515 -15.56 -44.33 -3.67
CA SER A 515 -14.22 -44.84 -3.92
C SER A 515 -14.24 -45.87 -5.07
N LYS A 516 -14.27 -45.38 -6.29
CA LYS A 516 -14.12 -46.23 -7.47
C LYS A 516 -12.66 -46.67 -7.58
N SER A 517 -12.39 -47.89 -7.22
CA SER A 517 -11.04 -48.42 -7.37
C SER A 517 -10.68 -48.53 -8.86
N VAL A 518 -9.47 -48.11 -9.22
CA VAL A 518 -8.98 -48.21 -10.61
C VAL A 518 -8.73 -49.67 -10.94
N LYS A 519 -9.38 -50.14 -11.97
CA LYS A 519 -9.24 -51.49 -12.51
C LYS A 519 -8.07 -51.59 -13.49
N SER A 520 -7.95 -50.61 -14.40
CA SER A 520 -6.85 -50.54 -15.38
C SER A 520 -6.65 -49.15 -15.91
N VAL A 521 -5.42 -48.86 -16.36
CA VAL A 521 -5.05 -47.62 -17.08
C VAL A 521 -4.47 -48.02 -18.44
N ASN A 522 -5.02 -47.49 -19.50
CA ASN A 522 -4.51 -47.72 -20.85
C ASN A 522 -4.20 -46.36 -21.51
N TYR A 523 -3.21 -46.39 -22.38
CA TYR A 523 -2.81 -45.21 -23.14
C TYR A 523 -3.08 -45.40 -24.63
N TYR A 524 -3.54 -44.32 -25.29
CA TYR A 524 -3.84 -44.34 -26.73
C TYR A 524 -3.20 -43.13 -27.41
N ASP A 525 -2.65 -43.34 -28.59
CA ASP A 525 -2.26 -42.22 -29.46
C ASP A 525 -3.48 -41.50 -30.04
N LEU A 526 -3.27 -40.38 -30.72
CA LEU A 526 -4.37 -39.61 -31.31
C LEU A 526 -5.11 -40.33 -32.43
N SER A 527 -4.55 -41.44 -32.98
CA SER A 527 -5.21 -42.31 -33.95
C SER A 527 -6.07 -43.37 -33.26
N GLY A 528 -6.10 -43.41 -31.93
CA GLY A 528 -6.86 -44.40 -31.14
C GLY A 528 -6.13 -45.73 -30.95
N ARG A 529 -4.88 -45.87 -31.36
CA ARG A 529 -4.10 -47.08 -31.18
C ARG A 529 -3.56 -47.12 -29.74
N GLN A 530 -3.72 -48.25 -29.06
CA GLN A 530 -3.18 -48.45 -27.72
C GLN A 530 -1.65 -48.52 -27.77
N VAL A 531 -1.01 -47.77 -26.84
CA VAL A 531 0.43 -47.74 -26.66
C VAL A 531 0.79 -48.20 -25.24
N SER A 532 1.92 -48.86 -25.05
CA SER A 532 2.34 -49.42 -23.74
C SER A 532 2.80 -48.33 -22.76
N ALA A 533 3.44 -47.27 -23.26
CA ALA A 533 3.76 -46.05 -22.52
C ALA A 533 3.93 -44.88 -23.52
N PRO A 534 3.46 -43.68 -23.22
CA PRO A 534 3.73 -42.51 -24.07
C PRO A 534 5.18 -42.05 -23.90
N ALA A 535 5.96 -42.09 -25.00
CA ALA A 535 7.37 -41.71 -24.96
C ALA A 535 7.55 -40.19 -25.15
N GLN A 536 6.73 -39.55 -25.99
CA GLN A 536 6.72 -38.11 -26.26
C GLN A 536 5.48 -37.76 -27.06
N GLY A 537 4.91 -36.56 -26.84
CA GLY A 537 3.77 -36.05 -27.59
C GLY A 537 2.40 -36.24 -26.92
N LEU A 538 1.34 -35.93 -27.65
CA LEU A 538 -0.03 -35.92 -27.15
C LEU A 538 -0.65 -37.34 -27.17
N TYR A 539 -1.27 -37.75 -26.06
CA TYR A 539 -1.92 -39.05 -25.90
C TYR A 539 -3.21 -38.95 -25.10
N ILE A 540 -4.03 -40.01 -25.15
CA ILE A 540 -5.24 -40.16 -24.35
C ILE A 540 -4.97 -41.25 -23.29
N LYS A 541 -5.08 -40.89 -22.01
CA LYS A 541 -5.08 -41.83 -20.88
C LYS A 541 -6.50 -42.22 -20.56
N THR A 542 -6.85 -43.49 -20.69
CA THR A 542 -8.15 -44.06 -20.32
C THR A 542 -8.00 -44.82 -18.99
N ILE A 543 -8.73 -44.35 -17.99
CA ILE A 543 -8.81 -45.02 -16.67
C ILE A 543 -10.13 -45.76 -16.63
N THR A 544 -10.07 -47.09 -16.42
CA THR A 544 -11.25 -47.91 -16.21
C THR A 544 -11.37 -48.24 -14.73
N TYR A 545 -12.52 -47.99 -14.15
CA TYR A 545 -12.82 -48.26 -12.75
C TYR A 545 -13.44 -49.65 -12.56
N THR A 546 -13.44 -50.15 -11.33
CA THR A 546 -13.99 -51.47 -10.97
C THR A 546 -15.50 -51.59 -11.24
N ASP A 547 -16.23 -50.48 -11.27
CA ASP A 547 -17.65 -50.38 -11.64
C ASP A 547 -17.89 -50.39 -13.17
N GLY A 548 -16.85 -50.49 -13.98
CA GLY A 548 -16.91 -50.50 -15.45
C GLY A 548 -16.96 -49.09 -16.08
N SER A 549 -17.07 -48.02 -15.29
CA SER A 549 -17.01 -46.66 -15.83
C SER A 549 -15.60 -46.32 -16.34
N LYS A 550 -15.53 -45.43 -17.34
CA LYS A 550 -14.24 -45.00 -17.94
C LYS A 550 -14.12 -43.51 -17.90
N LYS A 551 -12.89 -43.04 -17.64
CA LYS A 551 -12.47 -41.65 -17.72
C LYS A 551 -11.33 -41.50 -18.72
N ASN A 552 -11.52 -40.61 -19.71
CA ASN A 552 -10.51 -40.29 -20.70
C ASN A 552 -9.90 -38.93 -20.42
N VAL A 553 -8.57 -38.86 -20.36
CA VAL A 553 -7.81 -37.60 -20.08
C VAL A 553 -6.77 -37.45 -21.18
N LYS A 554 -6.80 -36.29 -21.86
CA LYS A 554 -5.80 -35.93 -22.85
C LYS A 554 -4.56 -35.38 -22.12
N ARG A 555 -3.38 -35.90 -22.41
CA ARG A 555 -2.11 -35.54 -21.76
C ARG A 555 -1.00 -35.37 -22.79
N MET A 556 -0.02 -34.56 -22.47
CA MET A 556 1.21 -34.43 -23.23
C MET A 556 2.35 -35.06 -22.43
N ALA A 557 3.09 -35.99 -23.03
CA ALA A 557 4.37 -36.43 -22.52
C ALA A 557 5.47 -35.51 -23.08
N LYS A 558 6.33 -35.02 -22.19
CA LYS A 558 7.49 -34.18 -22.54
C LYS A 558 8.67 -35.02 -23.00
#